data_2cd5d42cef87160d26e18bf6ceb3f35a
#
_entry.id   2cd5d42cef87160d26e18bf6ceb3f35a
#
_cell.length_a   1.000
_cell.length_b   1.000
_cell.length_c   1.000
_cell.angle_alpha   90.00
_cell.angle_beta   90.00
_cell.angle_gamma   90.00
#
_symmetry.space_group_name_H-M   'P 1'
#
loop_
_entity.id
_entity.type
_entity.pdbx_description
1 polymer ?
#
loop_
_entity_poly.entity_id
_entity_poly.type
_entity_poly.pdbx_seq_one_letter_code
_entity_poly.pdbx_strand_id
1 'polypeptide(L)'
;KLNSAYDMPTMPYLSSTGYTTAETLAAYSDLTWHLTDRFDIGGGVRFSHDKSSTQYHGSMLGNPFGDQGKSNDDQVLGQLSAGYMLTDDWRVYTRVAQGYKPSGYNIVPTAGLDAKPFVAEKSINYELGTRYETADVTLQAATFYTHTKDMQLYSGPVGMQTLSNAGKADATGVELEAKWRFAPGWSWDINGNVIRSEFTNDSELYHGNRVPFVPRYGAGSSVNGVIDTRYGALMPRLAVNLVGPHYFDGDNQLRQGTYATLDSSLGWQATERMNISVYVDNLFDRRYRTYGYMNGSSAVAQVNMGRTVGINTRIDFF
;
A
#
# COMPACT_ATOMS: atom_id res chain seq x y z
N LYS A 1 -16.64 12.91 -5.84
CA LYS A 1 -17.77 12.04 -5.44
C LYS A 1 -17.55 10.66 -6.00
N LEU A 2 -17.45 9.66 -5.14
CA LEU A 2 -17.32 8.25 -5.53
C LEU A 2 -18.66 7.55 -5.25
N ASN A 3 -19.18 6.87 -6.26
CA ASN A 3 -20.33 5.98 -6.11
C ASN A 3 -19.83 4.57 -6.42
N SER A 4 -20.05 3.65 -5.49
CA SER A 4 -19.80 2.22 -5.72
C SER A 4 -21.10 1.44 -5.55
N ALA A 5 -21.37 0.52 -6.47
CA ALA A 5 -22.43 -0.45 -6.37
C ALA A 5 -21.80 -1.84 -6.27
N TYR A 6 -22.32 -2.66 -5.39
CA TYR A 6 -21.87 -4.03 -5.19
C TYR A 6 -23.07 -4.96 -5.30
N ASP A 7 -23.01 -5.86 -6.29
CA ASP A 7 -23.98 -6.94 -6.46
C ASP A 7 -23.29 -8.26 -6.14
N MET A 8 -23.79 -8.97 -5.14
CA MET A 8 -23.37 -10.35 -4.93
C MET A 8 -24.06 -11.23 -5.98
N PRO A 9 -23.29 -12.12 -6.66
CA PRO A 9 -23.90 -13.13 -7.51
C PRO A 9 -24.92 -13.94 -6.68
N THR A 10 -26.08 -14.15 -7.24
CA THR A 10 -27.19 -14.85 -6.60
C THR A 10 -26.76 -16.26 -6.23
N MET A 11 -26.46 -16.49 -4.97
CA MET A 11 -26.59 -17.85 -4.41
C MET A 11 -28.08 -18.18 -4.32
N PRO A 12 -28.50 -19.44 -4.48
CA PRO A 12 -29.93 -19.79 -4.53
C PRO A 12 -30.73 -19.39 -3.29
N TYR A 13 -30.06 -18.94 -2.25
CA TYR A 13 -30.63 -18.56 -0.96
C TYR A 13 -30.21 -17.18 -0.43
N LEU A 14 -29.33 -16.46 -1.13
CA LEU A 14 -28.84 -15.13 -0.71
C LEU A 14 -28.68 -14.23 -1.93
N SER A 15 -29.32 -13.08 -1.91
CA SER A 15 -29.08 -11.95 -2.84
C SER A 15 -28.92 -10.68 -2.04
N SER A 16 -27.98 -9.83 -2.44
CA SER A 16 -27.77 -8.54 -1.80
C SER A 16 -27.25 -7.52 -2.79
N THR A 17 -27.76 -6.31 -2.72
CA THR A 17 -27.29 -5.15 -3.46
C THR A 17 -27.01 -4.03 -2.47
N GLY A 18 -25.80 -3.43 -2.57
CA GLY A 18 -25.40 -2.32 -1.73
C GLY A 18 -24.88 -1.14 -2.54
N TYR A 19 -25.14 0.04 -2.03
CA TYR A 19 -24.67 1.30 -2.62
C TYR A 19 -23.96 2.11 -1.56
N THR A 20 -22.74 2.58 -1.88
CA THR A 20 -22.01 3.54 -1.06
C THR A 20 -21.70 4.78 -1.89
N THR A 21 -22.01 5.93 -1.33
CA THR A 21 -21.59 7.23 -1.86
C THR A 21 -20.64 7.86 -0.86
N ALA A 22 -19.45 8.24 -1.33
CA ALA A 22 -18.48 8.97 -0.53
C ALA A 22 -18.17 10.31 -1.21
N GLU A 23 -18.06 11.36 -0.42
CA GLU A 23 -17.74 12.71 -0.87
C GLU A 23 -16.75 13.33 0.12
N THR A 24 -15.65 13.83 -0.42
CA THR A 24 -14.61 14.52 0.36
C THR A 24 -14.42 15.93 -0.17
N LEU A 25 -14.44 16.91 0.73
CA LEU A 25 -14.00 18.27 0.47
C LEU A 25 -12.79 18.56 1.34
N ALA A 26 -11.71 19.04 0.72
CA ALA A 26 -10.50 19.34 1.47
C ALA A 26 -9.84 20.63 0.99
N ALA A 27 -9.28 21.37 1.95
CA ALA A 27 -8.38 22.50 1.72
C ALA A 27 -7.05 22.21 2.43
N TYR A 28 -5.94 22.57 1.81
CA TYR A 28 -4.62 22.39 2.39
C TYR A 28 -3.66 23.49 2.01
N SER A 29 -2.64 23.67 2.85
CA SER A 29 -1.49 24.54 2.60
C SER A 29 -0.24 23.83 3.10
N ASP A 30 0.83 23.94 2.35
CA ASP A 30 2.16 23.44 2.71
C ASP A 30 3.18 24.53 2.37
N LEU A 31 4.03 24.87 3.34
CA LEU A 31 5.01 25.92 3.24
C LEU A 31 6.37 25.38 3.66
N THR A 32 7.40 25.70 2.88
CA THR A 32 8.80 25.47 3.25
C THR A 32 9.49 26.82 3.36
N TRP A 33 10.17 27.03 4.47
CA TRP A 33 10.94 28.24 4.75
C TRP A 33 12.43 27.89 4.83
N HIS A 34 13.19 28.41 3.88
CA HIS A 34 14.65 28.32 3.84
C HIS A 34 15.23 29.39 4.78
N LEU A 35 15.59 28.97 6.01
CA LEU A 35 16.14 29.87 7.03
C LEU A 35 17.58 30.26 6.72
N THR A 36 18.32 29.35 6.09
CA THR A 36 19.67 29.57 5.54
C THR A 36 19.84 28.74 4.27
N ASP A 37 20.95 28.88 3.57
CA ASP A 37 21.27 28.05 2.39
C ASP A 37 21.34 26.54 2.72
N ARG A 38 21.47 26.18 4.00
CA ARG A 38 21.60 24.78 4.45
C ARG A 38 20.50 24.28 5.33
N PHE A 39 19.64 25.17 5.86
CA PHE A 39 18.61 24.77 6.81
C PHE A 39 17.24 25.26 6.39
N ASP A 40 16.32 24.33 6.30
CA ASP A 40 14.91 24.58 6.02
C ASP A 40 13.99 23.94 7.07
N ILE A 41 12.85 24.58 7.25
CA ILE A 41 11.73 24.05 8.01
C ILE A 41 10.49 24.06 7.13
N GLY A 42 9.68 23.02 7.27
CA GLY A 42 8.41 22.90 6.56
C GLY A 42 7.25 22.72 7.52
N GLY A 43 6.10 23.23 7.14
CA GLY A 43 4.85 23.04 7.88
C GLY A 43 3.67 22.98 6.94
N GLY A 44 2.78 22.02 7.18
CA GLY A 44 1.57 21.85 6.39
C GLY A 44 0.36 21.62 7.28
N VAL A 45 -0.79 22.07 6.80
CA VAL A 45 -2.08 21.82 7.40
C VAL A 45 -3.08 21.43 6.32
N ARG A 46 -3.90 20.41 6.62
CA ARG A 46 -5.01 19.98 5.79
C ARG A 46 -6.27 19.93 6.64
N PHE A 47 -7.30 20.61 6.18
CA PHE A 47 -8.67 20.40 6.63
C PHE A 47 -9.36 19.46 5.65
N SER A 48 -10.09 18.48 6.15
CA SER A 48 -10.89 17.54 5.35
C SER A 48 -12.25 17.36 5.98
N HIS A 49 -13.29 17.40 5.14
CA HIS A 49 -14.67 17.10 5.48
C HIS A 49 -15.14 15.93 4.62
N ASP A 50 -15.41 14.78 5.26
CA ASP A 50 -15.79 13.54 4.60
C ASP A 50 -17.22 13.18 4.95
N LYS A 51 -18.00 12.84 3.94
CA LYS A 51 -19.37 12.32 4.07
C LYS A 51 -19.46 10.96 3.40
N SER A 52 -20.08 10.01 4.07
CA SER A 52 -20.39 8.72 3.49
C SER A 52 -21.84 8.35 3.78
N SER A 53 -22.49 7.75 2.80
CA SER A 53 -23.82 7.17 2.95
C SER A 53 -23.80 5.78 2.33
N THR A 54 -24.13 4.79 3.14
CA THR A 54 -24.21 3.38 2.73
C THR A 54 -25.64 2.90 2.91
N GLN A 55 -26.20 2.22 1.92
CA GLN A 55 -27.46 1.50 2.03
C GLN A 55 -27.33 0.15 1.32
N TYR A 56 -27.98 -0.84 1.88
CA TYR A 56 -28.07 -2.16 1.25
C TYR A 56 -29.46 -2.78 1.47
N HIS A 57 -29.81 -3.68 0.55
CA HIS A 57 -31.02 -4.50 0.64
C HIS A 57 -30.76 -5.85 0.00
N GLY A 58 -31.51 -6.84 0.42
CA GLY A 58 -31.37 -8.20 -0.09
C GLY A 58 -32.46 -9.13 0.41
N SER A 59 -32.28 -10.41 0.13
CA SER A 59 -33.12 -11.48 0.63
C SER A 59 -32.27 -12.68 0.99
N MET A 60 -32.56 -13.33 2.11
CA MET A 60 -31.96 -14.57 2.54
C MET A 60 -33.03 -15.61 2.81
N LEU A 61 -32.98 -16.73 2.10
CA LEU A 61 -34.01 -17.78 2.16
C LEU A 61 -35.46 -17.22 1.97
N GLY A 62 -35.59 -16.22 1.11
CA GLY A 62 -36.86 -15.54 0.85
C GLY A 62 -37.25 -14.44 1.86
N ASN A 63 -36.50 -14.27 2.95
CA ASN A 63 -36.74 -13.20 3.93
C ASN A 63 -35.99 -11.94 3.52
N PRO A 64 -36.68 -10.79 3.34
CA PRO A 64 -36.02 -9.54 2.99
C PRO A 64 -35.21 -8.99 4.18
N PHE A 65 -34.10 -8.34 3.89
CA PHE A 65 -33.29 -7.59 4.84
C PHE A 65 -32.74 -6.33 4.19
N GLY A 66 -32.35 -5.36 4.98
CA GLY A 66 -31.69 -4.14 4.51
C GLY A 66 -31.46 -3.17 5.65
N ASP A 67 -30.50 -2.27 5.46
CA ASP A 67 -30.18 -1.21 6.40
C ASP A 67 -29.48 -0.05 5.68
N GLN A 68 -29.33 1.07 6.39
CA GLN A 68 -28.62 2.25 5.90
C GLN A 68 -27.84 2.92 7.02
N GLY A 69 -26.74 3.55 6.66
CA GLY A 69 -25.92 4.31 7.59
C GLY A 69 -25.32 5.54 6.92
N LYS A 70 -25.00 6.55 7.73
CA LYS A 70 -24.32 7.78 7.29
C LYS A 70 -23.22 8.11 8.26
N SER A 71 -22.08 8.57 7.73
CA SER A 71 -20.97 9.09 8.53
C SER A 71 -20.55 10.47 8.04
N ASN A 72 -20.07 11.26 8.96
CA ASN A 72 -19.44 12.57 8.72
C ASN A 72 -18.18 12.64 9.57
N ASP A 73 -17.07 13.03 8.94
CA ASP A 73 -15.81 13.28 9.62
C ASP A 73 -15.26 14.65 9.25
N ASP A 74 -14.88 15.41 10.27
CA ASP A 74 -14.11 16.63 10.14
C ASP A 74 -12.73 16.38 10.74
N GLN A 75 -11.68 16.53 9.93
CA GLN A 75 -10.31 16.30 10.37
C GLN A 75 -9.41 17.47 10.04
N VAL A 76 -8.59 17.85 11.01
CA VAL A 76 -7.46 18.76 10.81
C VAL A 76 -6.19 17.94 10.99
N LEU A 77 -5.38 17.89 9.96
CA LEU A 77 -4.14 17.14 9.92
C LEU A 77 -2.98 18.11 9.78
N GLY A 78 -1.95 17.90 10.58
CA GLY A 78 -0.73 18.69 10.55
C GLY A 78 0.47 17.87 10.10
N GLN A 79 1.45 18.56 9.52
CA GLN A 79 2.80 18.04 9.34
C GLN A 79 3.83 19.11 9.66
N LEU A 80 4.98 18.67 10.19
CA LEU A 80 6.17 19.50 10.41
C LEU A 80 7.39 18.76 9.89
N SER A 81 8.34 19.48 9.33
CA SER A 81 9.61 18.93 8.89
C SER A 81 10.74 19.91 9.12
N ALA A 82 11.94 19.38 9.25
CA ALA A 82 13.17 20.17 9.24
C ALA A 82 14.22 19.40 8.42
N GLY A 83 15.01 20.13 7.64
CA GLY A 83 16.07 19.59 6.81
C GLY A 83 17.36 20.39 6.96
N TYR A 84 18.48 19.68 6.92
CA TYR A 84 19.79 20.29 6.99
C TYR A 84 20.75 19.66 5.96
N MET A 85 21.39 20.51 5.15
CA MET A 85 22.44 20.12 4.21
C MET A 85 23.77 20.01 4.95
N LEU A 86 24.24 18.78 5.18
CA LEU A 86 25.57 18.51 5.76
C LEU A 86 26.68 18.94 4.79
N THR A 87 26.49 18.61 3.52
CA THR A 87 27.28 19.07 2.38
C THR A 87 26.33 19.44 1.24
N ASP A 88 26.85 19.88 0.10
CA ASP A 88 26.01 20.19 -1.07
C ASP A 88 25.28 18.96 -1.63
N ASP A 89 25.83 17.75 -1.39
CA ASP A 89 25.30 16.48 -1.87
C ASP A 89 24.59 15.67 -0.77
N TRP A 90 24.68 16.09 0.50
CA TRP A 90 24.19 15.28 1.62
C TRP A 90 23.24 16.04 2.52
N ARG A 91 21.99 15.59 2.57
CA ARG A 91 20.92 16.12 3.41
C ARG A 91 20.50 15.12 4.48
N VAL A 92 20.22 15.63 5.68
CA VAL A 92 19.47 14.93 6.73
C VAL A 92 18.15 15.64 6.96
N TYR A 93 17.11 14.90 7.36
CA TYR A 93 15.81 15.51 7.64
C TYR A 93 15.06 14.76 8.74
N THR A 94 14.12 15.44 9.35
CA THR A 94 13.11 14.82 10.22
C THR A 94 11.74 15.32 9.82
N ARG A 95 10.72 14.46 10.02
CA ARG A 95 9.33 14.76 9.72
C ARG A 95 8.40 14.15 10.76
N VAL A 96 7.38 14.92 11.14
CA VAL A 96 6.24 14.43 11.91
C VAL A 96 4.99 14.73 11.09
N ALA A 97 4.15 13.72 10.83
CA ALA A 97 2.96 13.88 10.01
C ALA A 97 1.80 13.08 10.58
N GLN A 98 0.60 13.67 10.52
CA GLN A 98 -0.65 13.02 10.87
C GLN A 98 -1.35 12.48 9.63
N GLY A 99 -2.02 11.33 9.78
CA GLY A 99 -2.86 10.71 8.76
C GLY A 99 -4.15 10.19 9.34
N TYR A 100 -5.14 9.92 8.48
CA TYR A 100 -6.39 9.29 8.89
C TYR A 100 -7.03 8.51 7.74
N LYS A 101 -7.94 7.58 8.11
CA LYS A 101 -8.95 7.01 7.22
C LYS A 101 -10.32 7.36 7.80
N PRO A 102 -11.28 7.82 6.98
CA PRO A 102 -12.59 8.24 7.47
C PRO A 102 -13.39 7.09 8.08
N SER A 103 -14.36 7.44 8.91
CA SER A 103 -15.39 6.53 9.42
C SER A 103 -16.35 6.09 8.32
N GLY A 104 -17.15 5.07 8.60
CA GLY A 104 -18.13 4.60 7.65
C GLY A 104 -19.01 3.48 8.20
N TYR A 105 -19.74 2.86 7.29
CA TYR A 105 -20.62 1.74 7.57
C TYR A 105 -20.31 0.57 6.65
N ASN A 106 -20.42 -0.63 7.20
CA ASN A 106 -20.27 -1.84 6.43
C ASN A 106 -21.50 -2.10 5.58
N ILE A 107 -21.28 -2.56 4.35
CA ILE A 107 -22.32 -3.21 3.55
C ILE A 107 -22.32 -4.67 3.98
N VAL A 108 -23.30 -5.06 4.81
CA VAL A 108 -23.39 -6.43 5.30
C VAL A 108 -24.42 -7.19 4.47
N PRO A 109 -24.01 -8.18 3.69
CA PRO A 109 -24.91 -8.88 2.77
C PRO A 109 -25.80 -9.95 3.42
N THR A 110 -25.73 -10.15 4.74
CA THR A 110 -26.44 -11.23 5.44
C THR A 110 -27.58 -10.71 6.30
N ALA A 111 -28.72 -11.39 6.22
CA ALA A 111 -29.91 -11.08 7.03
C ALA A 111 -29.59 -11.13 8.54
N GLY A 112 -30.12 -10.16 9.29
CA GLY A 112 -29.99 -10.10 10.75
C GLY A 112 -28.70 -9.47 11.27
N LEU A 113 -27.85 -8.95 10.39
CA LEU A 113 -26.69 -8.14 10.79
C LEU A 113 -26.97 -6.69 10.39
N ASP A 114 -27.06 -5.83 11.38
CA ASP A 114 -27.16 -4.38 11.18
C ASP A 114 -25.88 -3.84 10.53
N ALA A 115 -26.00 -2.78 9.73
CA ALA A 115 -24.85 -2.06 9.21
C ALA A 115 -24.03 -1.48 10.37
N LYS A 116 -22.97 -2.15 10.77
CA LYS A 116 -22.15 -1.69 11.89
C LYS A 116 -21.27 -0.52 11.45
N PRO A 117 -21.31 0.58 12.20
CA PRO A 117 -20.38 1.68 11.98
C PRO A 117 -18.98 1.29 12.42
N PHE A 118 -17.99 1.90 11.78
CA PHE A 118 -16.61 1.94 12.25
C PHE A 118 -16.15 3.40 12.32
N VAL A 119 -15.33 3.71 13.31
CA VAL A 119 -14.82 5.07 13.52
C VAL A 119 -13.57 5.33 12.68
N ALA A 120 -13.20 6.60 12.55
CA ALA A 120 -12.02 7.01 11.79
C ALA A 120 -10.73 6.47 12.43
N GLU A 121 -9.89 5.83 11.62
CA GLU A 121 -8.52 5.47 11.98
C GLU A 121 -7.64 6.71 11.92
N LYS A 122 -6.78 6.93 12.93
CA LYS A 122 -5.87 8.06 13.02
C LYS A 122 -4.45 7.59 13.25
N SER A 123 -3.49 8.21 12.57
CA SER A 123 -2.08 7.88 12.74
C SER A 123 -1.22 9.12 12.91
N ILE A 124 -0.09 8.94 13.59
CA ILE A 124 1.00 9.90 13.62
C ILE A 124 2.29 9.15 13.28
N ASN A 125 3.03 9.68 12.32
CA ASN A 125 4.31 9.16 11.87
C ASN A 125 5.44 10.10 12.27
N TYR A 126 6.50 9.56 12.84
CA TYR A 126 7.78 10.23 13.12
C TYR A 126 8.83 9.60 12.23
N GLU A 127 9.56 10.41 11.51
CA GLU A 127 10.56 9.96 10.55
C GLU A 127 11.86 10.74 10.70
N LEU A 128 12.97 10.04 10.63
CA LEU A 128 14.31 10.60 10.51
C LEU A 128 14.98 9.95 9.31
N GLY A 129 15.45 10.75 8.38
CA GLY A 129 16.04 10.24 7.15
C GLY A 129 17.26 11.01 6.69
N THR A 130 17.91 10.44 5.72
CA THR A 130 19.06 11.02 5.06
C THR A 130 19.04 10.75 3.56
N ARG A 131 19.51 11.69 2.77
CA ARG A 131 19.66 11.59 1.32
C ARG A 131 21.04 12.09 0.91
N TYR A 132 21.78 11.24 0.20
CA TYR A 132 23.02 11.59 -0.47
C TYR A 132 22.82 11.46 -1.98
N GLU A 133 23.17 12.49 -2.74
CA GLU A 133 22.91 12.52 -4.18
C GLU A 133 24.05 13.21 -4.93
N THR A 134 24.66 12.45 -5.82
CA THR A 134 25.66 12.93 -6.78
C THR A 134 25.19 12.63 -8.21
N ALA A 135 26.02 12.95 -9.20
CA ALA A 135 25.71 12.63 -10.60
C ALA A 135 25.46 11.12 -10.81
N ASP A 136 26.18 10.26 -10.10
CA ASP A 136 26.19 8.79 -10.34
C ASP A 136 25.54 7.99 -9.23
N VAL A 137 25.40 8.54 -8.03
CA VAL A 137 24.92 7.81 -6.85
C VAL A 137 23.80 8.58 -6.16
N THR A 138 22.70 7.90 -5.90
CA THR A 138 21.65 8.35 -5.01
C THR A 138 21.48 7.33 -3.90
N LEU A 139 21.59 7.74 -2.63
CA LEU A 139 21.33 6.91 -1.46
C LEU A 139 20.29 7.61 -0.59
N GLN A 140 19.29 6.85 -0.14
CA GLN A 140 18.30 7.31 0.82
C GLN A 140 18.15 6.26 1.91
N ALA A 141 18.09 6.72 3.15
CA ALA A 141 17.77 5.87 4.29
C ALA A 141 16.85 6.62 5.22
N ALA A 142 15.87 5.92 5.75
CA ALA A 142 14.96 6.46 6.74
C ALA A 142 14.69 5.45 7.85
N THR A 143 14.47 5.93 9.06
CA THR A 143 13.86 5.17 10.15
C THR A 143 12.57 5.87 10.54
N PHE A 144 11.56 5.08 10.89
CA PHE A 144 10.27 5.62 11.24
C PHE A 144 9.62 4.90 12.42
N TYR A 145 8.73 5.63 13.08
CA TYR A 145 7.78 5.11 14.06
C TYR A 145 6.39 5.66 13.74
N THR A 146 5.42 4.79 13.55
CA THR A 146 4.02 5.13 13.30
C THR A 146 3.16 4.58 14.42
N HIS A 147 2.40 5.45 15.08
CA HIS A 147 1.37 5.06 16.04
C HIS A 147 -0.01 5.24 15.40
N THR A 148 -0.81 4.18 15.38
CA THR A 148 -2.16 4.16 14.81
C THR A 148 -3.18 3.88 15.89
N LYS A 149 -4.24 4.67 15.95
CA LYS A 149 -5.42 4.49 16.82
C LYS A 149 -6.62 4.07 15.99
N ASP A 150 -7.48 3.25 16.57
CA ASP A 150 -8.71 2.78 15.96
C ASP A 150 -8.46 2.14 14.58
N MET A 151 -7.39 1.35 14.48
CA MET A 151 -6.97 0.72 13.24
C MET A 151 -8.11 -0.07 12.60
N GLN A 152 -8.43 0.26 11.35
CA GLN A 152 -9.48 -0.39 10.59
C GLN A 152 -8.98 -1.69 9.98
N LEU A 153 -9.62 -2.79 10.31
CA LEU A 153 -9.26 -4.12 9.82
C LEU A 153 -10.48 -4.91 9.38
N TYR A 154 -10.38 -5.59 8.24
CA TYR A 154 -11.36 -6.59 7.82
C TYR A 154 -11.20 -7.85 8.66
N SER A 155 -12.29 -8.29 9.28
CA SER A 155 -12.34 -9.50 10.10
C SER A 155 -13.68 -10.24 9.94
N GLY A 156 -13.70 -11.51 10.31
CA GLY A 156 -14.89 -12.34 10.28
C GLY A 156 -14.84 -13.46 9.22
N PRO A 157 -15.86 -14.35 9.23
CA PRO A 157 -15.96 -15.45 8.28
C PRO A 157 -16.11 -14.94 6.84
N VAL A 158 -15.67 -15.73 5.89
CA VAL A 158 -15.78 -15.41 4.45
C VAL A 158 -17.23 -15.18 4.05
N GLY A 159 -17.45 -14.14 3.26
CA GLY A 159 -18.79 -13.71 2.84
C GLY A 159 -19.54 -12.95 3.92
N MET A 160 -19.01 -12.86 5.14
CA MET A 160 -19.53 -12.11 6.28
C MET A 160 -18.47 -11.19 6.90
N GLN A 161 -17.37 -10.94 6.20
CA GLN A 161 -16.31 -10.06 6.68
C GLN A 161 -16.80 -8.62 6.79
N THR A 162 -16.48 -8.00 7.91
CA THR A 162 -16.77 -6.59 8.18
C THR A 162 -15.50 -5.84 8.50
N LEU A 163 -15.49 -4.56 8.13
CA LEU A 163 -14.48 -3.62 8.58
C LEU A 163 -14.83 -3.19 10.01
N SER A 164 -13.91 -3.35 10.93
CA SER A 164 -14.06 -2.95 12.33
C SER A 164 -12.78 -2.28 12.83
N ASN A 165 -12.89 -1.58 13.95
CA ASN A 165 -11.72 -0.99 14.58
C ASN A 165 -11.06 -2.05 15.49
N ALA A 166 -9.84 -2.43 15.16
CA ALA A 166 -9.08 -3.47 15.86
C ALA A 166 -8.28 -2.94 17.07
N GLY A 167 -8.38 -1.65 17.36
CA GLY A 167 -7.64 -1.00 18.44
C GLY A 167 -6.40 -0.26 17.97
N LYS A 168 -5.34 -0.26 18.76
CA LYS A 168 -4.11 0.49 18.47
C LYS A 168 -3.03 -0.43 17.90
N ALA A 169 -2.22 0.11 17.00
CA ALA A 169 -1.08 -0.59 16.42
C ALA A 169 0.12 0.35 16.29
N ASP A 170 1.31 -0.21 16.49
CA ASP A 170 2.59 0.46 16.31
C ASP A 170 3.39 -0.19 15.18
N ALA A 171 4.01 0.64 14.35
CA ALA A 171 4.95 0.20 13.34
C ALA A 171 6.28 0.94 13.50
N THR A 172 7.38 0.19 13.51
CA THR A 172 8.74 0.75 13.51
C THR A 172 9.53 0.08 12.40
N GLY A 173 10.29 0.86 11.66
CA GLY A 173 11.05 0.29 10.57
C GLY A 173 12.24 1.13 10.12
N VAL A 174 13.02 0.51 9.26
CA VAL A 174 14.11 1.13 8.52
C VAL A 174 13.91 0.81 7.04
N GLU A 175 14.09 1.82 6.21
CA GLU A 175 14.02 1.74 4.75
C GLU A 175 15.33 2.24 4.15
N LEU A 176 15.74 1.60 3.06
CA LEU A 176 16.94 1.94 2.29
C LEU A 176 16.58 1.93 0.80
N GLU A 177 17.04 2.95 0.09
CA GLU A 177 17.04 3.00 -1.38
C GLU A 177 18.42 3.45 -1.87
N ALA A 178 18.92 2.77 -2.91
CA ALA A 178 20.18 3.11 -3.56
C ALA A 178 20.02 3.00 -5.07
N LYS A 179 20.58 3.96 -5.77
CA LYS A 179 20.75 3.92 -7.22
C LYS A 179 22.19 4.28 -7.56
N TRP A 180 22.82 3.45 -8.37
CA TRP A 180 24.18 3.67 -8.84
C TRP A 180 24.26 3.54 -10.37
N ARG A 181 24.68 4.62 -11.03
CA ARG A 181 25.03 4.62 -12.46
C ARG A 181 26.50 4.19 -12.58
N PHE A 182 26.73 2.89 -12.68
CA PHE A 182 28.09 2.32 -12.62
C PHE A 182 28.84 2.33 -13.96
N ALA A 183 28.12 2.56 -15.06
CA ALA A 183 28.70 2.74 -16.39
C ALA A 183 27.74 3.56 -17.27
N PRO A 184 28.20 4.16 -18.38
CA PRO A 184 27.32 4.84 -19.34
C PRO A 184 26.19 3.92 -19.80
N GLY A 185 24.96 4.36 -19.64
CA GLY A 185 23.76 3.59 -19.99
C GLY A 185 23.42 2.45 -19.02
N TRP A 186 24.11 2.27 -17.89
CA TRP A 186 23.84 1.21 -16.94
C TRP A 186 23.56 1.75 -15.53
N SER A 187 22.53 1.22 -14.91
CA SER A 187 22.23 1.50 -13.48
C SER A 187 21.93 0.24 -12.70
N TRP A 188 22.24 0.30 -11.41
CA TRP A 188 21.86 -0.67 -10.41
C TRP A 188 20.98 0.02 -9.38
N ASP A 189 19.76 -0.46 -9.22
CA ASP A 189 18.80 0.04 -8.23
C ASP A 189 18.63 -1.03 -7.15
N ILE A 190 18.69 -0.62 -5.90
CA ILE A 190 18.53 -1.48 -4.71
C ILE A 190 17.55 -0.80 -3.78
N ASN A 191 16.60 -1.56 -3.22
CA ASN A 191 15.77 -1.12 -2.12
C ASN A 191 15.65 -2.22 -1.08
N GLY A 192 15.33 -1.83 0.15
CA GLY A 192 15.10 -2.78 1.22
C GLY A 192 14.43 -2.13 2.42
N ASN A 193 13.69 -2.92 3.16
CA ASN A 193 13.08 -2.51 4.41
C ASN A 193 13.08 -3.63 5.44
N VAL A 194 13.04 -3.22 6.71
CA VAL A 194 12.75 -4.10 7.85
C VAL A 194 11.72 -3.41 8.70
N ILE A 195 10.56 -4.06 8.91
CA ILE A 195 9.42 -3.49 9.61
C ILE A 195 8.94 -4.42 10.71
N ARG A 196 8.74 -3.86 11.90
CA ARG A 196 8.01 -4.47 12.98
C ARG A 196 6.69 -3.69 13.14
N SER A 197 5.57 -4.36 12.85
CA SER A 197 4.23 -3.78 13.02
C SER A 197 3.37 -4.73 13.85
N GLU A 198 2.86 -4.26 14.99
CA GLU A 198 2.17 -5.08 15.97
C GLU A 198 1.01 -4.30 16.59
N PHE A 199 -0.07 -5.02 16.94
CA PHE A 199 -1.13 -4.48 17.78
C PHE A 199 -0.61 -4.28 19.19
N THR A 200 -0.89 -3.11 19.78
CA THR A 200 -0.41 -2.79 21.13
C THR A 200 -1.21 -3.52 22.21
N ASN A 201 -0.74 -3.46 23.45
CA ASN A 201 -1.39 -4.08 24.60
C ASN A 201 -2.80 -3.52 24.88
N ASP A 202 -3.11 -2.33 24.39
CA ASP A 202 -4.43 -1.71 24.50
C ASP A 202 -5.41 -2.19 23.40
N SER A 203 -4.99 -3.08 22.50
CA SER A 203 -5.86 -3.72 21.52
C SER A 203 -6.63 -4.87 22.19
N GLU A 204 -7.95 -4.77 22.21
CA GLU A 204 -8.79 -5.78 22.85
C GLU A 204 -8.82 -7.11 22.07
N LEU A 205 -8.64 -7.08 20.75
CA LEU A 205 -8.85 -8.23 19.90
C LEU A 205 -7.54 -8.97 19.53
N TYR A 206 -6.45 -8.24 19.26
CA TYR A 206 -5.25 -8.81 18.64
C TYR A 206 -3.95 -8.47 19.37
N HIS A 207 -4.04 -8.28 20.69
CA HIS A 207 -2.91 -7.91 21.54
C HIS A 207 -1.62 -8.67 21.24
N GLY A 208 -0.55 -7.95 20.89
CA GLY A 208 0.77 -8.50 20.60
C GLY A 208 0.90 -9.20 19.25
N ASN A 209 -0.20 -9.36 18.51
CA ASN A 209 -0.17 -9.94 17.17
C ASN A 209 0.38 -8.94 16.16
N ARG A 210 0.94 -9.47 15.08
CA ARG A 210 1.42 -8.65 13.96
C ARG A 210 0.24 -8.14 13.14
N VAL A 211 0.40 -6.91 12.67
CA VAL A 211 -0.55 -6.32 11.71
C VAL A 211 -0.52 -7.13 10.41
N PRO A 212 -1.69 -7.56 9.89
CA PRO A 212 -1.77 -8.32 8.65
C PRO A 212 -1.20 -7.58 7.44
N PHE A 213 -0.73 -8.32 6.44
CA PHE A 213 -0.20 -7.83 5.17
C PHE A 213 1.05 -6.95 5.27
N VAL A 214 1.72 -6.93 6.42
CA VAL A 214 2.99 -6.22 6.62
C VAL A 214 4.14 -7.24 6.66
N PRO A 215 4.94 -7.39 5.58
CA PRO A 215 6.13 -8.24 5.60
C PRO A 215 7.16 -7.73 6.61
N ARG A 216 7.83 -8.66 7.31
CA ARG A 216 8.88 -8.32 8.27
C ARG A 216 10.07 -7.63 7.62
N TYR A 217 10.34 -7.97 6.38
CA TYR A 217 11.38 -7.37 5.56
C TYR A 217 11.01 -7.53 4.09
N GLY A 218 11.54 -6.65 3.27
CA GLY A 218 11.49 -6.72 1.83
C GLY A 218 12.81 -6.28 1.26
N ALA A 219 13.16 -6.77 0.08
CA ALA A 219 14.29 -6.28 -0.68
C ALA A 219 14.02 -6.39 -2.17
N GLY A 220 14.48 -5.41 -2.93
CA GLY A 220 14.47 -5.41 -4.38
C GLY A 220 15.85 -5.03 -4.90
N SER A 221 16.23 -5.63 -6.01
CA SER A 221 17.46 -5.26 -6.72
C SER A 221 17.23 -5.39 -8.22
N SER A 222 17.60 -4.38 -8.99
CA SER A 222 17.50 -4.45 -10.44
C SER A 222 18.70 -3.81 -11.15
N VAL A 223 19.15 -4.48 -12.19
CA VAL A 223 20.14 -3.93 -13.14
C VAL A 223 19.37 -3.54 -14.40
N ASN A 224 19.60 -2.32 -14.85
CA ASN A 224 18.97 -1.74 -16.04
C ASN A 224 20.06 -1.25 -16.99
N GLY A 225 19.87 -1.53 -18.28
CA GLY A 225 20.82 -1.13 -19.32
C GLY A 225 20.13 -0.32 -20.44
N VAL A 226 20.90 0.53 -21.08
CA VAL A 226 20.58 1.14 -22.37
C VAL A 226 21.80 0.93 -23.26
N ILE A 227 21.62 0.21 -24.36
CA ILE A 227 22.66 -0.16 -25.31
C ILE A 227 22.29 0.41 -26.67
N ASP A 228 22.96 1.46 -27.09
CA ASP A 228 22.73 2.06 -28.40
C ASP A 228 23.27 1.15 -29.50
N THR A 229 22.43 0.88 -30.49
CA THR A 229 22.78 0.08 -31.66
C THR A 229 22.41 0.86 -32.94
N ARG A 230 22.94 0.42 -34.07
CA ARG A 230 22.54 0.98 -35.37
C ARG A 230 21.07 0.79 -35.72
N TYR A 231 20.35 -0.05 -34.99
CA TYR A 231 18.92 -0.35 -35.21
C TYR A 231 18.02 0.19 -34.09
N GLY A 232 18.51 1.15 -33.30
CA GLY A 232 17.83 1.69 -32.12
C GLY A 232 18.44 1.22 -30.82
N ALA A 233 17.88 1.63 -29.69
CA ALA A 233 18.38 1.30 -28.37
C ALA A 233 17.75 0.02 -27.81
N LEU A 234 18.58 -0.87 -27.28
CA LEU A 234 18.13 -2.04 -26.50
C LEU A 234 18.16 -1.70 -25.01
N MET A 235 17.10 -2.10 -24.29
CA MET A 235 16.92 -1.79 -22.88
C MET A 235 16.71 -3.10 -22.07
N PRO A 236 17.79 -3.84 -21.74
CA PRO A 236 17.72 -5.01 -20.88
C PRO A 236 17.46 -4.60 -19.43
N ARG A 237 16.63 -5.38 -18.73
CA ARG A 237 16.38 -5.29 -17.30
C ARG A 237 16.32 -6.67 -16.68
N LEU A 238 16.95 -6.82 -15.51
CA LEU A 238 16.84 -7.97 -14.65
C LEU A 238 16.53 -7.48 -13.22
N ALA A 239 15.49 -8.05 -12.59
CA ALA A 239 15.08 -7.64 -11.26
C ALA A 239 14.77 -8.84 -10.36
N VAL A 240 15.24 -8.77 -9.12
CA VAL A 240 14.93 -9.72 -8.04
C VAL A 240 14.11 -9.00 -6.99
N ASN A 241 13.01 -9.63 -6.55
CA ASN A 241 12.18 -9.16 -5.45
C ASN A 241 12.11 -10.24 -4.38
N LEU A 242 12.41 -9.86 -3.14
CA LEU A 242 12.34 -10.68 -1.94
C LEU A 242 11.26 -10.13 -1.01
N VAL A 243 10.31 -10.97 -0.62
CA VAL A 243 9.25 -10.62 0.33
C VAL A 243 9.34 -11.53 1.55
N GLY A 244 9.49 -10.93 2.71
CA GLY A 244 9.56 -11.62 3.99
C GLY A 244 8.22 -12.19 4.44
N PRO A 245 8.21 -12.92 5.56
CA PRO A 245 7.01 -13.54 6.07
C PRO A 245 6.04 -12.50 6.62
N HIS A 246 4.74 -12.72 6.37
CA HIS A 246 3.64 -11.92 6.88
C HIS A 246 2.40 -12.79 7.12
N TYR A 247 1.41 -12.22 7.81
CA TYR A 247 0.13 -12.85 8.07
C TYR A 247 -0.98 -12.22 7.23
N PHE A 248 -2.06 -12.97 7.01
CA PHE A 248 -3.24 -12.48 6.29
C PHE A 248 -4.39 -12.10 7.21
N ASP A 249 -4.30 -12.45 8.49
CA ASP A 249 -5.36 -12.29 9.49
C ASP A 249 -4.81 -11.68 10.80
N GLY A 250 -5.69 -11.02 11.56
CA GLY A 250 -5.34 -10.40 12.84
C GLY A 250 -4.96 -11.41 13.92
N ASP A 251 -5.48 -12.64 13.85
CA ASP A 251 -5.16 -13.73 14.77
C ASP A 251 -3.80 -14.37 14.52
N ASN A 252 -3.13 -14.00 13.42
CA ASN A 252 -1.83 -14.52 12.99
C ASN A 252 -1.81 -16.06 12.75
N GLN A 253 -2.93 -16.62 12.33
CA GLN A 253 -3.04 -18.06 12.03
C GLN A 253 -2.60 -18.37 10.58
N LEU A 254 -2.87 -17.48 9.66
CA LEU A 254 -2.61 -17.65 8.24
C LEU A 254 -1.36 -16.89 7.82
N ARG A 255 -0.32 -17.62 7.46
CA ARG A 255 1.00 -17.04 7.17
C ARG A 255 1.46 -17.33 5.75
N GLN A 256 2.02 -16.32 5.08
CA GLN A 256 2.91 -16.48 3.94
C GLN A 256 4.36 -16.55 4.44
N GLY A 257 5.11 -17.55 4.02
CA GLY A 257 6.56 -17.62 4.24
C GLY A 257 7.33 -16.72 3.28
N THR A 258 8.62 -16.58 3.50
CA THR A 258 9.51 -15.83 2.58
C THR A 258 9.48 -16.41 1.18
N TYR A 259 9.42 -15.55 0.18
CA TYR A 259 9.58 -15.92 -1.22
C TYR A 259 10.38 -14.86 -1.99
N ALA A 260 10.95 -15.29 -3.12
CA ALA A 260 11.59 -14.38 -4.06
C ALA A 260 11.09 -14.66 -5.48
N THR A 261 11.03 -13.61 -6.31
CA THR A 261 10.77 -13.67 -7.75
C THR A 261 11.93 -13.06 -8.52
N LEU A 262 12.13 -13.55 -9.73
CA LEU A 262 13.05 -12.98 -10.70
C LEU A 262 12.24 -12.56 -11.92
N ASP A 263 12.37 -11.29 -12.31
CA ASP A 263 11.70 -10.70 -13.44
C ASP A 263 12.75 -10.23 -14.46
N SER A 264 12.44 -10.38 -15.74
CA SER A 264 13.36 -9.99 -16.82
C SER A 264 12.59 -9.33 -17.95
N SER A 265 13.16 -8.30 -18.55
CA SER A 265 12.62 -7.73 -19.77
C SER A 265 13.71 -7.24 -20.70
N LEU A 266 13.36 -7.21 -22.01
CA LEU A 266 14.17 -6.61 -23.04
C LEU A 266 13.28 -5.66 -23.84
N GLY A 267 13.55 -4.37 -23.69
CA GLY A 267 12.96 -3.32 -24.52
C GLY A 267 13.80 -3.07 -25.77
N TRP A 268 13.15 -2.68 -26.84
CA TRP A 268 13.77 -2.18 -28.06
C TRP A 268 13.07 -0.90 -28.51
N GLN A 269 13.80 0.20 -28.42
CA GLN A 269 13.36 1.48 -28.97
C GLN A 269 13.81 1.57 -30.42
N ALA A 270 12.95 1.11 -31.33
CA ALA A 270 13.23 1.02 -32.75
C ALA A 270 13.31 2.40 -33.43
N THR A 271 12.51 3.35 -32.94
CA THR A 271 12.51 4.77 -33.38
C THR A 271 12.20 5.66 -32.17
N GLU A 272 12.31 6.98 -32.34
CA GLU A 272 11.92 7.95 -31.30
C GLU A 272 10.47 7.77 -30.82
N ARG A 273 9.60 7.18 -31.65
CA ARG A 273 8.15 7.04 -31.42
C ARG A 273 7.70 5.60 -31.15
N MET A 274 8.58 4.60 -31.31
CA MET A 274 8.18 3.20 -31.21
C MET A 274 9.07 2.44 -30.23
N ASN A 275 8.47 1.92 -29.20
CA ASN A 275 9.10 1.04 -28.21
C ASN A 275 8.34 -0.29 -28.17
N ILE A 276 9.08 -1.40 -28.23
CA ILE A 276 8.55 -2.76 -28.09
C ILE A 276 9.33 -3.40 -26.94
N SER A 277 8.65 -4.06 -26.01
CA SER A 277 9.30 -4.81 -24.96
C SER A 277 8.70 -6.21 -24.80
N VAL A 278 9.55 -7.20 -24.61
CA VAL A 278 9.19 -8.54 -24.18
C VAL A 278 9.56 -8.67 -22.71
N TYR A 279 8.68 -9.25 -21.91
CA TYR A 279 8.93 -9.44 -20.50
C TYR A 279 8.53 -10.81 -20.01
N VAL A 280 9.17 -11.23 -18.94
CA VAL A 280 8.85 -12.44 -18.18
C VAL A 280 8.84 -12.07 -16.71
N ASP A 281 7.68 -12.10 -16.10
CA ASP A 281 7.55 -11.92 -14.66
C ASP A 281 7.56 -13.31 -13.99
N ASN A 282 8.22 -13.37 -12.81
CA ASN A 282 8.36 -14.60 -12.05
C ASN A 282 8.96 -15.75 -12.88
N LEU A 283 10.16 -15.51 -13.43
CA LEU A 283 10.86 -16.41 -14.36
C LEU A 283 10.91 -17.87 -13.89
N PHE A 284 11.04 -18.11 -12.57
CA PHE A 284 11.14 -19.45 -11.98
C PHE A 284 9.78 -20.05 -11.58
N ASP A 285 8.66 -19.44 -11.97
CA ASP A 285 7.29 -19.89 -11.65
C ASP A 285 7.07 -20.11 -10.15
N ARG A 286 7.62 -19.24 -9.30
CA ARG A 286 7.48 -19.33 -7.86
C ARG A 286 6.01 -19.17 -7.46
N ARG A 287 5.45 -20.16 -6.76
CA ARG A 287 4.09 -20.11 -6.22
C ARG A 287 4.13 -19.59 -4.77
N TYR A 288 3.30 -18.62 -4.48
CA TYR A 288 3.10 -18.05 -3.14
C TYR A 288 1.65 -17.60 -2.96
N ARG A 289 1.22 -17.50 -1.72
CA ARG A 289 -0.14 -17.05 -1.39
C ARG A 289 -0.19 -15.53 -1.48
N THR A 290 -1.24 -15.01 -2.12
CA THR A 290 -1.53 -13.58 -2.22
C THR A 290 -2.58 -13.14 -1.21
N TYR A 291 -3.41 -14.09 -0.76
CA TYR A 291 -4.45 -13.91 0.23
C TYR A 291 -4.72 -15.23 0.94
N GLY A 292 -5.27 -15.17 2.16
CA GLY A 292 -5.72 -16.35 2.90
C GLY A 292 -6.79 -15.98 3.92
N TYR A 293 -7.69 -16.92 4.20
CA TYR A 293 -8.73 -16.81 5.19
C TYR A 293 -9.13 -18.14 5.77
N MET A 294 -9.72 -18.15 6.98
CA MET A 294 -10.30 -19.33 7.58
C MET A 294 -11.77 -19.49 7.15
N ASN A 295 -12.13 -20.67 6.67
CA ASN A 295 -13.52 -21.07 6.44
C ASN A 295 -13.85 -22.22 7.41
N GLY A 296 -14.45 -21.88 8.55
CA GLY A 296 -14.55 -22.80 9.69
C GLY A 296 -13.16 -23.24 10.18
N SER A 297 -12.90 -24.53 10.20
CA SER A 297 -11.60 -25.12 10.54
C SER A 297 -10.62 -25.24 9.38
N SER A 298 -11.03 -24.90 8.16
CA SER A 298 -10.23 -25.05 6.94
C SER A 298 -9.59 -23.74 6.52
N ALA A 299 -8.29 -23.77 6.23
CA ALA A 299 -7.57 -22.65 5.63
C ALA A 299 -7.77 -22.65 4.11
N VAL A 300 -8.20 -21.52 3.56
CA VAL A 300 -8.33 -21.30 2.12
C VAL A 300 -7.33 -20.22 1.70
N ALA A 301 -6.67 -20.40 0.57
CA ALA A 301 -5.70 -19.42 0.07
C ALA A 301 -5.85 -19.19 -1.43
N GLN A 302 -5.68 -17.93 -1.82
CA GLN A 302 -5.45 -17.53 -3.19
C GLN A 302 -3.95 -17.56 -3.46
N VAL A 303 -3.55 -18.10 -4.59
CA VAL A 303 -2.15 -18.13 -5.04
C VAL A 303 -1.96 -17.19 -6.23
N ASN A 304 -0.72 -16.74 -6.43
CA ASN A 304 -0.36 -15.92 -7.59
C ASN A 304 -0.56 -16.68 -8.92
N MET A 305 -0.62 -15.95 -10.02
CA MET A 305 -0.77 -16.52 -11.38
C MET A 305 0.44 -17.35 -11.83
N GLY A 306 1.58 -17.24 -11.14
CA GLY A 306 2.84 -17.86 -11.53
C GLY A 306 3.62 -17.04 -12.55
N ARG A 307 4.38 -17.72 -13.43
CA ARG A 307 5.15 -17.06 -14.50
C ARG A 307 4.22 -16.47 -15.54
N THR A 308 4.45 -15.21 -15.88
CA THR A 308 3.73 -14.49 -16.94
C THR A 308 4.71 -14.04 -17.99
N VAL A 309 4.36 -14.24 -19.26
CA VAL A 309 5.15 -13.77 -20.43
C VAL A 309 4.27 -12.85 -21.25
N GLY A 310 4.81 -11.72 -21.68
CA GLY A 310 4.05 -10.79 -22.47
C GLY A 310 4.90 -9.90 -23.37
N ILE A 311 4.19 -9.21 -24.27
CA ILE A 311 4.76 -8.19 -25.15
C ILE A 311 3.99 -6.90 -24.94
N ASN A 312 4.72 -5.80 -24.81
CA ASN A 312 4.16 -4.45 -24.72
C ASN A 312 4.69 -3.63 -25.92
N THR A 313 3.81 -2.92 -26.59
CA THR A 313 4.17 -2.02 -27.68
C THR A 313 3.59 -0.64 -27.41
N ARG A 314 4.46 0.37 -27.42
CA ARG A 314 4.10 1.78 -27.30
C ARG A 314 4.44 2.50 -28.62
N ILE A 315 3.46 3.21 -29.16
CA ILE A 315 3.61 4.06 -30.36
C ILE A 315 3.09 5.45 -30.02
N ASP A 316 3.95 6.45 -30.12
CA ASP A 316 3.60 7.86 -29.92
C ASP A 316 3.26 8.47 -31.30
N PHE A 317 2.03 8.91 -31.50
CA PHE A 317 1.51 9.41 -32.80
C PHE A 317 1.78 10.90 -33.04
N PHE A 318 2.18 11.66 -31.99
CA PHE A 318 2.43 13.11 -32.07
C PHE A 318 3.76 13.47 -31.45
#